data_74175bd6518b48bde9dd00a42e367666
#
_entry.id   74175bd6518b48bde9dd00a42e367666
#
_cell.length_a   1.000
_cell.length_b   1.000
_cell.length_c   1.000
_cell.angle_alpha   90.00
_cell.angle_beta   90.00
_cell.angle_gamma   90.00
#
_symmetry.space_group_name_H-M   'P 1'
#
loop_
_entity.id
_entity.type
_entity.pdbx_description
1 polymer ?
#
loop_
_entity_poly.entity_id
_entity_poly.type
_entity_poly.pdbx_seq_one_letter_code
_entity_poly.pdbx_strand_id
1 'polypeptide(L)'
;MQPKAVIPFSALLKTIMIVSGPALLVLSALAISGNLEFNYFVYGYLGSMVISAIFVVPFLSNITALTHYVNDLAMDKRVRSPDLSFLSNVGELSGALNRLQRSWENKRQEMETVITEREILVDTLPDILIMTNDDKIIVRTNRAARNIFGQNLAHRHLREIIANETLINAISTVIEDLRGQEIEFHLELPMPMDFQAIIERFPIPSEGGISIVITLTDITQQKRIQRMRADFVANASHEIRTPLASLIGFIETLRGPAKDDPMAREEFLKVMADQAERMSKLVSDLLSLSKIEMNAHASPTSRVDLLRIIRAEKAHFEWACKQKNVTIRLKLNDNLPSARGDDEELAQVVRNLIGNAIKYTNPDTEVILTAKLTSQLPDDPLFRNLSRAICFSVQDHGEGISKEHIPRLTERFYRVDTARTRKVGGTGLGLAIVKHVLNRHHGMMTIDSEVGHGSAFSVYLPVYDDVVPQHAEKKETLDEQI
;
A
#
# COMPACT_ATOMS: atom_id res chain seq x y z
N MET A 1 -39.77 35.46 20.87
CA MET A 1 -41.22 35.78 20.72
C MET A 1 -41.62 35.35 19.32
N GLN A 2 -42.47 34.32 19.15
CA GLN A 2 -43.00 33.94 17.85
C GLN A 2 -44.04 35.01 17.44
N PRO A 3 -44.07 35.42 16.18
CA PRO A 3 -45.12 36.30 15.68
C PRO A 3 -46.48 35.59 15.84
N LYS A 4 -47.39 36.18 16.63
CA LYS A 4 -48.77 35.69 16.70
C LYS A 4 -49.33 35.66 15.30
N ALA A 5 -49.80 34.51 14.84
CA ALA A 5 -50.48 34.40 13.55
C ALA A 5 -51.65 35.36 13.50
N VAL A 6 -51.58 36.34 12.63
CA VAL A 6 -52.64 37.36 12.46
C VAL A 6 -53.76 36.75 11.64
N ILE A 7 -54.86 36.40 12.31
CA ILE A 7 -56.05 35.92 11.64
C ILE A 7 -56.71 37.11 10.97
N PRO A 8 -57.05 37.07 9.67
CA PRO A 8 -57.83 38.18 9.03
C PRO A 8 -59.18 38.41 9.72
N PHE A 9 -59.39 39.62 10.16
CA PHE A 9 -60.65 40.01 10.88
C PHE A 9 -61.92 39.57 10.17
N SER A 10 -61.90 39.60 8.85
CA SER A 10 -63.05 39.17 8.01
C SER A 10 -63.32 37.66 8.10
N ALA A 11 -62.28 36.84 8.20
CA ALA A 11 -62.39 35.38 8.36
C ALA A 11 -62.92 35.05 9.76
N LEU A 12 -62.41 35.75 10.78
CA LEU A 12 -62.82 35.58 12.17
C LEU A 12 -64.32 35.93 12.31
N LEU A 13 -64.73 37.09 11.79
CA LEU A 13 -66.14 37.57 11.88
C LEU A 13 -67.07 36.58 11.17
N LYS A 14 -66.76 36.14 9.95
CA LYS A 14 -67.54 35.13 9.21
C LYS A 14 -67.72 33.84 9.98
N THR A 15 -66.64 33.31 10.60
CA THR A 15 -66.72 32.05 11.34
C THR A 15 -67.54 32.19 12.64
N ILE A 16 -67.44 33.32 13.37
CA ILE A 16 -68.27 33.61 14.53
C ILE A 16 -69.74 33.73 14.11
N MET A 17 -70.06 34.39 13.01
CA MET A 17 -71.43 34.51 12.50
C MET A 17 -72.01 33.14 12.09
N ILE A 18 -71.23 32.27 11.47
CA ILE A 18 -71.66 30.91 11.10
C ILE A 18 -71.93 30.06 12.33
N VAL A 19 -71.06 30.12 13.36
CA VAL A 19 -71.17 29.29 14.60
C VAL A 19 -72.35 29.85 15.44
N SER A 20 -72.61 31.16 15.48
CA SER A 20 -73.74 31.75 16.19
C SER A 20 -75.05 31.72 15.41
N GLY A 21 -75.01 31.29 14.13
CA GLY A 21 -76.17 31.23 13.25
C GLY A 21 -77.40 30.44 13.76
N PRO A 22 -77.18 29.22 14.32
CA PRO A 22 -78.27 28.44 14.93
C PRO A 22 -78.97 29.21 16.09
N ALA A 23 -78.18 29.89 16.92
CA ALA A 23 -78.75 30.72 18.02
C ALA A 23 -79.54 31.87 17.45
N LEU A 24 -79.11 32.53 16.34
CA LEU A 24 -79.87 33.57 15.66
C LEU A 24 -81.19 33.03 15.16
N LEU A 25 -81.21 31.84 14.52
CA LEU A 25 -82.43 31.22 14.02
C LEU A 25 -83.46 30.92 15.14
N VAL A 26 -83.01 30.34 16.24
CA VAL A 26 -83.84 29.99 17.38
C VAL A 26 -84.40 31.26 18.05
N LEU A 27 -83.50 32.22 18.32
CA LEU A 27 -83.91 33.47 18.97
C LEU A 27 -84.88 34.28 18.08
N SER A 28 -84.69 34.33 16.73
CA SER A 28 -85.55 34.96 15.80
C SER A 28 -86.93 34.28 15.75
N ALA A 29 -87.01 32.95 15.77
CA ALA A 29 -88.24 32.18 15.82
C ALA A 29 -89.03 32.49 17.12
N LEU A 30 -88.39 32.59 18.25
CA LEU A 30 -89.00 32.94 19.54
C LEU A 30 -89.53 34.42 19.56
N ALA A 31 -88.80 35.33 18.94
CA ALA A 31 -89.20 36.71 18.81
C ALA A 31 -90.42 36.86 17.89
N ILE A 32 -90.46 36.14 16.75
CA ILE A 32 -91.62 36.15 15.80
C ILE A 32 -92.87 35.51 16.44
N SER A 33 -92.73 34.51 17.27
CA SER A 33 -93.87 33.88 17.99
C SER A 33 -94.37 34.69 19.14
N GLY A 34 -93.81 35.86 19.41
CA GLY A 34 -94.23 36.78 20.49
C GLY A 34 -93.78 36.34 21.92
N ASN A 35 -93.00 35.31 21.99
CA ASN A 35 -92.50 34.74 23.27
C ASN A 35 -91.21 35.39 23.82
N LEU A 36 -90.63 36.33 23.00
CA LEU A 36 -89.40 37.03 23.36
C LEU A 36 -89.45 38.48 22.98
N GLU A 37 -89.23 39.40 23.94
CA GLU A 37 -89.17 40.85 23.64
C GLU A 37 -87.85 41.13 22.85
N PHE A 38 -87.97 42.14 21.95
CA PHE A 38 -86.82 42.49 21.07
C PHE A 38 -85.48 42.77 21.77
N ASN A 39 -85.53 43.38 22.95
CA ASN A 39 -84.36 43.68 23.76
C ASN A 39 -83.63 42.40 24.20
N TYR A 40 -84.38 41.39 24.66
CA TYR A 40 -83.78 40.09 25.07
C TYR A 40 -83.31 39.30 23.84
N PHE A 41 -83.89 39.41 22.71
CA PHE A 41 -83.40 38.89 21.45
C PHE A 41 -81.99 39.43 21.12
N VAL A 42 -81.85 40.79 21.15
CA VAL A 42 -80.55 41.42 20.86
C VAL A 42 -79.49 41.03 21.88
N TYR A 43 -79.78 41.04 23.19
CA TYR A 43 -78.82 40.63 24.21
C TYR A 43 -78.49 39.17 24.15
N GLY A 44 -79.46 38.31 23.86
CA GLY A 44 -79.19 36.84 23.72
C GLY A 44 -78.31 36.51 22.55
N TYR A 45 -78.57 37.24 21.37
CA TYR A 45 -77.69 37.02 20.19
C TYR A 45 -76.27 37.57 20.38
N LEU A 46 -76.17 38.77 20.99
CA LEU A 46 -74.81 39.29 21.33
C LEU A 46 -74.12 38.42 22.30
N GLY A 47 -74.81 37.88 23.29
CA GLY A 47 -74.18 36.87 24.22
C GLY A 47 -73.71 35.60 23.53
N SER A 48 -74.56 35.11 22.58
CA SER A 48 -74.16 33.93 21.76
C SER A 48 -72.92 34.19 20.91
N MET A 49 -72.76 35.38 20.32
CA MET A 49 -71.61 35.81 19.57
C MET A 49 -70.33 35.84 20.44
N VAL A 50 -70.47 36.42 21.66
CA VAL A 50 -69.34 36.48 22.56
C VAL A 50 -68.85 35.03 23.01
N ILE A 51 -69.84 34.17 23.33
CA ILE A 51 -69.52 32.77 23.66
C ILE A 51 -68.91 32.09 22.44
N SER A 52 -69.45 32.24 21.25
CA SER A 52 -68.85 31.68 20.04
C SER A 52 -67.41 32.18 19.78
N ALA A 53 -67.16 33.46 20.06
CA ALA A 53 -65.84 34.05 19.88
C ALA A 53 -64.83 33.43 20.85
N ILE A 54 -65.22 33.14 22.11
CA ILE A 54 -64.32 32.50 23.11
C ILE A 54 -63.82 31.13 22.65
N PHE A 55 -64.59 30.36 21.86
CA PHE A 55 -64.19 29.05 21.34
C PHE A 55 -63.54 29.15 19.96
N VAL A 56 -64.08 30.01 19.05
CA VAL A 56 -63.62 30.11 17.66
C VAL A 56 -62.24 30.77 17.55
N VAL A 57 -61.95 31.80 18.36
CA VAL A 57 -60.67 32.53 18.26
C VAL A 57 -59.47 31.62 18.57
N PRO A 58 -59.41 30.89 19.70
CA PRO A 58 -58.30 30.01 19.96
C PRO A 58 -58.20 28.83 18.96
N PHE A 59 -59.37 28.32 18.51
CA PHE A 59 -59.37 27.24 17.52
C PHE A 59 -58.75 27.68 16.16
N LEU A 60 -59.16 28.82 15.60
CA LEU A 60 -58.57 29.35 14.38
C LEU A 60 -57.09 29.74 14.55
N SER A 61 -56.74 30.31 15.72
CA SER A 61 -55.35 30.63 16.04
C SER A 61 -54.44 29.38 15.98
N ASN A 62 -54.93 28.30 16.57
CA ASN A 62 -54.18 27.02 16.60
C ASN A 62 -54.05 26.40 15.22
N ILE A 63 -55.12 26.42 14.38
CA ILE A 63 -55.06 25.93 13.01
C ILE A 63 -54.09 26.77 12.17
N THR A 64 -54.13 28.09 12.29
CA THR A 64 -53.23 28.98 11.54
C THR A 64 -51.78 28.76 11.96
N ALA A 65 -51.50 28.60 13.26
CA ALA A 65 -50.17 28.29 13.78
C ALA A 65 -49.68 26.94 13.26
N LEU A 66 -50.55 25.93 13.20
CA LEU A 66 -50.26 24.62 12.67
C LEU A 66 -49.95 24.67 11.16
N THR A 67 -50.74 25.43 10.39
CA THR A 67 -50.51 25.60 8.95
C THR A 67 -49.19 26.28 8.66
N HIS A 68 -48.84 27.33 9.43
CA HIS A 68 -47.52 27.95 9.30
C HIS A 68 -46.39 27.00 9.66
N TYR A 69 -46.54 26.22 10.74
CA TYR A 69 -45.56 25.22 11.15
C TYR A 69 -45.33 24.17 10.06
N VAL A 70 -46.40 23.63 9.46
CA VAL A 70 -46.28 22.64 8.37
C VAL A 70 -45.62 23.25 7.12
N ASN A 71 -45.96 24.50 6.77
CA ASN A 71 -45.33 25.19 5.65
C ASN A 71 -43.85 25.48 5.88
N ASP A 72 -43.48 25.92 7.08
CA ASP A 72 -42.08 26.14 7.43
C ASP A 72 -41.28 24.81 7.45
N LEU A 73 -41.92 23.72 7.88
CA LEU A 73 -41.34 22.38 7.83
C LEU A 73 -41.12 21.91 6.37
N ALA A 74 -42.09 22.19 5.47
CA ALA A 74 -41.99 21.88 4.05
C ALA A 74 -40.87 22.68 3.32
N MET A 75 -40.51 23.86 3.89
CA MET A 75 -39.38 24.67 3.42
C MET A 75 -38.03 24.35 4.10
N ASP A 76 -37.94 23.22 4.77
CA ASP A 76 -36.73 22.75 5.49
C ASP A 76 -36.23 23.72 6.57
N LYS A 77 -37.11 24.52 7.15
CA LYS A 77 -36.79 25.42 8.26
C LYS A 77 -36.90 24.71 9.59
N ARG A 78 -35.87 24.82 10.44
CA ARG A 78 -35.90 24.31 11.82
C ARG A 78 -36.81 25.20 12.68
N VAL A 79 -38.06 24.81 12.90
CA VAL A 79 -39.02 25.54 13.73
C VAL A 79 -39.47 24.67 14.91
N ARG A 80 -39.62 25.28 16.07
CA ARG A 80 -40.20 24.57 17.24
C ARG A 80 -41.70 24.37 17.03
N SER A 81 -42.23 23.21 17.44
CA SER A 81 -43.67 22.93 17.41
C SER A 81 -44.44 23.96 18.22
N PRO A 82 -45.58 24.47 17.71
CA PRO A 82 -46.43 25.38 18.43
C PRO A 82 -47.06 24.67 19.66
N ASP A 83 -47.23 25.41 20.74
CA ASP A 83 -47.94 24.92 21.94
C ASP A 83 -49.46 25.05 21.71
N LEU A 84 -50.16 23.91 21.56
CA LEU A 84 -51.57 23.81 21.14
C LEU A 84 -52.45 23.30 22.29
N SER A 85 -52.35 23.87 23.48
CA SER A 85 -52.87 23.34 24.77
C SER A 85 -54.39 23.43 24.99
N PHE A 86 -55.19 24.02 24.08
CA PHE A 86 -56.57 24.36 24.37
C PHE A 86 -57.66 23.32 23.97
N LEU A 87 -57.35 22.32 23.10
CA LEU A 87 -58.30 21.29 22.65
C LEU A 87 -57.63 19.93 22.50
N SER A 88 -58.15 18.86 23.08
CA SER A 88 -57.54 17.51 23.07
C SER A 88 -57.25 16.96 21.67
N ASN A 89 -58.11 17.19 20.71
CA ASN A 89 -57.95 16.69 19.33
C ASN A 89 -56.84 17.40 18.53
N VAL A 90 -56.51 18.65 18.86
CA VAL A 90 -55.41 19.40 18.26
C VAL A 90 -54.07 18.92 18.87
N GLY A 91 -54.07 18.46 20.11
CA GLY A 91 -52.93 17.86 20.76
C GLY A 91 -52.48 16.55 20.09
N GLU A 92 -53.44 15.71 19.66
CA GLU A 92 -53.13 14.46 18.93
C GLU A 92 -52.52 14.75 17.56
N LEU A 93 -53.01 15.76 16.84
CA LEU A 93 -52.46 16.18 15.54
C LEU A 93 -51.05 16.76 15.68
N SER A 94 -50.81 17.58 16.72
CA SER A 94 -49.46 18.07 17.05
C SER A 94 -48.49 16.91 17.38
N GLY A 95 -48.97 15.94 18.15
CA GLY A 95 -48.22 14.73 18.45
C GLY A 95 -47.87 13.90 17.19
N ALA A 96 -48.81 13.78 16.25
CA ALA A 96 -48.59 13.10 14.97
C ALA A 96 -47.55 13.83 14.09
N LEU A 97 -47.65 15.18 14.00
CA LEU A 97 -46.67 15.99 13.28
C LEU A 97 -45.29 15.95 13.88
N ASN A 98 -45.17 15.96 15.20
CA ASN A 98 -43.87 15.81 15.87
C ASN A 98 -43.25 14.41 15.62
N ARG A 99 -44.07 13.36 15.54
CA ARG A 99 -43.58 12.01 15.17
C ARG A 99 -43.12 11.98 13.72
N LEU A 100 -43.85 12.62 12.81
CA LEU A 100 -43.50 12.73 11.40
C LEU A 100 -42.17 13.47 11.26
N GLN A 101 -42.04 14.64 11.88
CA GLN A 101 -40.80 15.44 11.87
C GLN A 101 -39.59 14.62 12.34
N ARG A 102 -39.69 13.95 13.50
CA ARG A 102 -38.63 13.09 14.03
C ARG A 102 -38.30 11.95 13.07
N SER A 103 -39.28 11.34 12.43
CA SER A 103 -39.08 10.30 11.46
C SER A 103 -38.33 10.81 10.21
N TRP A 104 -38.66 12.03 9.75
CA TRP A 104 -37.94 12.67 8.64
C TRP A 104 -36.52 13.07 8.99
N GLU A 105 -36.30 13.65 10.16
CA GLU A 105 -34.99 14.01 10.67
C GLU A 105 -34.09 12.76 10.81
N ASN A 106 -34.62 11.68 11.40
CA ASN A 106 -33.91 10.41 11.52
C ASN A 106 -33.55 9.82 10.13
N LYS A 107 -34.50 9.81 9.20
CA LYS A 107 -34.29 9.27 7.85
C LYS A 107 -33.28 10.08 7.04
N ARG A 108 -33.31 11.42 7.20
CA ARG A 108 -32.33 12.32 6.60
C ARG A 108 -30.92 12.06 7.19
N GLN A 109 -30.81 11.95 8.51
CA GLN A 109 -29.54 11.66 9.19
C GLN A 109 -28.99 10.28 8.79
N GLU A 110 -29.87 9.28 8.67
CA GLU A 110 -29.50 7.96 8.15
C GLU A 110 -28.96 8.04 6.71
N MET A 111 -29.63 8.78 5.83
CA MET A 111 -29.15 8.99 4.46
C MET A 111 -27.80 9.73 4.41
N GLU A 112 -27.64 10.80 5.19
CA GLU A 112 -26.37 11.54 5.28
C GLU A 112 -25.23 10.63 5.79
N THR A 113 -25.52 9.77 6.76
CA THR A 113 -24.55 8.78 7.28
C THR A 113 -24.16 7.79 6.19
N VAL A 114 -25.12 7.21 5.48
CA VAL A 114 -24.87 6.25 4.39
C VAL A 114 -24.05 6.87 3.25
N ILE A 115 -24.32 8.12 2.89
CA ILE A 115 -23.55 8.84 1.87
C ILE A 115 -22.10 9.03 2.35
N THR A 116 -21.92 9.48 3.59
CA THR A 116 -20.60 9.69 4.19
C THR A 116 -19.80 8.39 4.30
N GLU A 117 -20.45 7.31 4.74
CA GLU A 117 -19.82 5.97 4.81
C GLU A 117 -19.36 5.47 3.43
N ARG A 118 -20.19 5.65 2.40
CA ARG A 118 -19.81 5.31 1.01
C ARG A 118 -18.62 6.13 0.52
N GLU A 119 -18.55 7.40 0.86
CA GLU A 119 -17.42 8.26 0.51
C GLU A 119 -16.13 7.81 1.18
N ILE A 120 -16.20 7.50 2.49
CA ILE A 120 -15.07 6.99 3.23
C ILE A 120 -14.59 5.65 2.65
N LEU A 121 -15.50 4.74 2.31
CA LEU A 121 -15.14 3.46 1.70
C LEU A 121 -14.38 3.65 0.39
N VAL A 122 -14.85 4.50 -0.51
CA VAL A 122 -14.17 4.81 -1.77
C VAL A 122 -12.80 5.46 -1.53
N ASP A 123 -12.69 6.37 -0.56
CA ASP A 123 -11.44 7.06 -0.25
C ASP A 123 -10.41 6.18 0.49
N THR A 124 -10.84 5.09 1.14
CA THR A 124 -9.95 4.14 1.83
C THR A 124 -9.40 3.03 0.92
N LEU A 125 -9.92 2.89 -0.30
CA LEU A 125 -9.39 1.93 -1.26
C LEU A 125 -7.92 2.26 -1.57
N PRO A 126 -7.01 1.25 -1.53
CA PRO A 126 -5.60 1.44 -1.83
C PRO A 126 -5.35 1.70 -3.32
N ASP A 127 -6.18 1.12 -4.19
CA ASP A 127 -6.08 1.30 -5.63
C ASP A 127 -6.61 2.68 -6.05
N ILE A 128 -6.06 3.20 -7.12
CA ILE A 128 -6.46 4.47 -7.70
C ILE A 128 -7.81 4.30 -8.38
N LEU A 129 -8.80 5.10 -7.99
CA LEU A 129 -10.12 5.10 -8.60
C LEU A 129 -10.39 6.46 -9.24
N ILE A 130 -10.68 6.44 -10.55
CA ILE A 130 -11.03 7.60 -11.34
C ILE A 130 -12.37 7.32 -12.04
N MET A 131 -13.31 8.22 -11.90
CA MET A 131 -14.63 8.14 -12.57
C MET A 131 -14.75 9.29 -13.56
N THR A 132 -15.10 8.97 -14.80
CA THR A 132 -15.24 9.96 -15.87
C THR A 132 -16.62 9.89 -16.52
N ASN A 133 -16.94 10.95 -17.25
CA ASN A 133 -18.08 10.95 -18.19
C ASN A 133 -17.64 10.37 -19.55
N ASP A 134 -18.56 10.32 -20.53
CA ASP A 134 -18.29 9.85 -21.89
C ASP A 134 -17.27 10.73 -22.64
N ASP A 135 -17.14 12.02 -22.28
CA ASP A 135 -16.13 12.94 -22.81
C ASP A 135 -14.77 12.78 -22.13
N LYS A 136 -14.58 11.76 -21.29
CA LYS A 136 -13.35 11.50 -20.51
C LYS A 136 -12.97 12.64 -19.55
N ILE A 137 -13.95 13.45 -19.13
CA ILE A 137 -13.77 14.47 -18.08
C ILE A 137 -13.91 13.78 -16.73
N ILE A 138 -12.97 14.00 -15.85
CA ILE A 138 -12.95 13.43 -14.49
C ILE A 138 -14.09 14.04 -13.67
N VAL A 139 -15.01 13.20 -13.21
CA VAL A 139 -16.13 13.56 -12.34
C VAL A 139 -15.76 13.38 -10.89
N ARG A 140 -15.13 12.25 -10.56
CA ARG A 140 -14.77 11.89 -9.18
C ARG A 140 -13.49 11.07 -9.12
N THR A 141 -12.75 11.21 -8.03
CA THR A 141 -11.55 10.42 -7.73
C THR A 141 -11.50 10.09 -6.25
N ASN A 142 -10.81 8.99 -5.90
CA ASN A 142 -10.54 8.65 -4.52
C ASN A 142 -9.24 9.31 -4.01
N ARG A 143 -8.95 9.11 -2.72
CA ARG A 143 -7.75 9.64 -2.06
C ARG A 143 -6.45 9.13 -2.70
N ALA A 144 -6.39 7.85 -3.13
CA ALA A 144 -5.21 7.28 -3.78
C ALA A 144 -4.89 8.00 -5.09
N ALA A 145 -5.90 8.30 -5.93
CA ALA A 145 -5.73 9.09 -7.14
C ALA A 145 -5.19 10.50 -6.85
N ARG A 146 -5.75 11.18 -5.84
CA ARG A 146 -5.31 12.53 -5.46
C ARG A 146 -3.89 12.56 -4.91
N ASN A 147 -3.44 11.52 -4.24
CA ASN A 147 -2.07 11.44 -3.72
C ASN A 147 -1.01 11.32 -4.82
N ILE A 148 -1.33 10.65 -5.93
CA ILE A 148 -0.38 10.41 -7.03
C ILE A 148 -0.46 11.51 -8.08
N PHE A 149 -1.67 11.91 -8.49
CA PHE A 149 -1.87 12.82 -9.62
C PHE A 149 -2.18 14.27 -9.20
N GLY A 150 -2.32 14.55 -7.89
CA GLY A 150 -2.60 15.88 -7.35
C GLY A 150 -4.04 16.09 -6.91
N GLN A 151 -4.29 17.17 -6.15
CA GLN A 151 -5.58 17.38 -5.45
C GLN A 151 -6.72 17.85 -6.37
N ASN A 152 -6.43 18.63 -7.41
CA ASN A 152 -7.46 19.27 -8.25
C ASN A 152 -7.64 18.51 -9.57
N LEU A 153 -8.22 17.32 -9.52
CA LEU A 153 -8.43 16.44 -10.67
C LEU A 153 -9.81 16.60 -11.28
N ALA A 154 -10.83 16.94 -10.48
CA ALA A 154 -12.21 17.07 -10.94
C ALA A 154 -12.37 18.14 -12.04
N HIS A 155 -13.24 17.87 -12.99
CA HIS A 155 -13.55 18.71 -14.17
C HIS A 155 -12.38 18.90 -15.18
N ARG A 156 -11.28 18.15 -15.00
CA ARG A 156 -10.20 18.12 -15.99
C ARG A 156 -10.34 16.92 -16.92
N HIS A 157 -9.83 17.07 -18.14
CA HIS A 157 -9.81 15.95 -19.08
C HIS A 157 -8.72 14.93 -18.65
N LEU A 158 -9.06 13.64 -18.67
CA LEU A 158 -8.17 12.57 -18.20
C LEU A 158 -6.78 12.60 -18.90
N ARG A 159 -6.75 12.91 -20.20
CA ARG A 159 -5.51 13.02 -20.97
C ARG A 159 -4.53 14.07 -20.45
N GLU A 160 -5.00 15.11 -19.77
CA GLU A 160 -4.14 16.14 -19.18
C GLU A 160 -3.43 15.64 -17.94
N ILE A 161 -3.99 14.64 -17.27
CA ILE A 161 -3.47 14.05 -16.04
C ILE A 161 -2.65 12.80 -16.37
N ILE A 162 -3.17 11.94 -17.25
CA ILE A 162 -2.56 10.68 -17.66
C ILE A 162 -2.42 10.69 -19.19
N ALA A 163 -1.27 11.18 -19.65
CA ALA A 163 -0.97 11.28 -21.08
C ALA A 163 -0.50 9.93 -21.63
N ASN A 164 -1.39 8.92 -21.62
CA ASN A 164 -1.09 7.58 -22.14
C ASN A 164 -2.12 7.17 -23.19
N GLU A 165 -1.66 6.98 -24.43
CA GLU A 165 -2.53 6.65 -25.57
C GLU A 165 -3.20 5.27 -25.42
N THR A 166 -2.52 4.29 -24.81
CA THR A 166 -3.08 2.94 -24.59
C THR A 166 -4.31 3.02 -23.68
N LEU A 167 -4.22 3.78 -22.58
CA LEU A 167 -5.34 3.99 -21.67
C LEU A 167 -6.49 4.74 -22.34
N ILE A 168 -6.19 5.84 -23.04
CA ILE A 168 -7.22 6.66 -23.70
C ILE A 168 -7.97 5.88 -24.80
N ASN A 169 -7.27 5.05 -25.57
CA ASN A 169 -7.86 4.19 -26.60
C ASN A 169 -8.73 3.10 -25.97
N ALA A 170 -8.26 2.45 -24.88
CA ALA A 170 -9.04 1.45 -24.19
C ALA A 170 -10.37 2.03 -23.64
N ILE A 171 -10.32 3.22 -23.06
CA ILE A 171 -11.54 3.91 -22.61
C ILE A 171 -12.50 4.18 -23.77
N SER A 172 -11.98 4.62 -24.95
CA SER A 172 -12.80 4.83 -26.14
C SER A 172 -13.49 3.55 -26.58
N THR A 173 -12.77 2.44 -26.59
CA THR A 173 -13.32 1.11 -26.92
C THR A 173 -14.41 0.68 -25.92
N VAL A 174 -14.21 0.91 -24.62
CA VAL A 174 -15.22 0.59 -23.60
C VAL A 174 -16.50 1.43 -23.80
N ILE A 175 -16.35 2.69 -24.23
CA ILE A 175 -17.50 3.56 -24.51
C ILE A 175 -18.28 3.03 -25.74
N GLU A 176 -17.58 2.58 -26.79
CA GLU A 176 -18.18 2.09 -28.03
C GLU A 176 -18.76 0.68 -27.91
N ASP A 177 -17.99 -0.26 -27.36
CA ASP A 177 -18.33 -1.70 -27.33
C ASP A 177 -19.17 -2.09 -26.09
N LEU A 178 -19.28 -1.23 -25.10
CA LEU A 178 -19.99 -1.47 -23.83
C LEU A 178 -19.42 -2.67 -23.02
N ARG A 179 -18.20 -3.10 -23.28
CA ARG A 179 -17.50 -4.19 -22.60
C ARG A 179 -16.32 -3.65 -21.84
N GLY A 180 -16.18 -4.07 -20.57
CA GLY A 180 -15.02 -3.74 -19.76
C GLY A 180 -13.71 -4.23 -20.41
N GLN A 181 -12.65 -3.50 -20.18
CA GLN A 181 -11.29 -3.84 -20.63
C GLN A 181 -10.30 -3.82 -19.48
N GLU A 182 -9.32 -4.70 -19.58
CA GLU A 182 -8.16 -4.75 -18.71
C GLU A 182 -6.91 -4.55 -19.56
N ILE A 183 -6.08 -3.58 -19.18
CA ILE A 183 -4.85 -3.24 -19.89
C ILE A 183 -3.71 -2.98 -18.90
N GLU A 184 -2.47 -3.15 -19.38
CA GLU A 184 -1.29 -2.70 -18.67
C GLU A 184 -0.64 -1.55 -19.43
N PHE A 185 -0.17 -0.54 -18.69
CA PHE A 185 0.53 0.59 -19.30
C PHE A 185 1.61 1.15 -18.37
N HIS A 186 2.55 1.84 -18.96
CA HIS A 186 3.66 2.49 -18.27
C HIS A 186 3.49 4.01 -18.27
N LEU A 187 3.79 4.65 -17.15
CA LEU A 187 3.85 6.11 -17.02
C LEU A 187 5.26 6.54 -16.61
N GLU A 188 5.79 7.53 -17.33
CA GLU A 188 7.05 8.22 -16.98
C GLU A 188 6.79 9.45 -16.09
N LEU A 189 5.96 9.33 -15.07
CA LEU A 189 5.81 10.39 -14.06
C LEU A 189 7.08 10.50 -13.22
N PRO A 190 7.21 11.46 -12.24
CA PRO A 190 8.48 11.73 -11.56
C PRO A 190 9.24 10.48 -11.10
N MET A 191 8.56 9.35 -10.97
CA MET A 191 9.16 8.00 -10.93
C MET A 191 8.42 7.08 -11.92
N PRO A 192 9.14 6.28 -12.74
CA PRO A 192 8.51 5.35 -13.68
C PRO A 192 7.67 4.32 -12.95
N MET A 193 6.38 4.22 -13.31
CA MET A 193 5.40 3.31 -12.69
C MET A 193 4.69 2.50 -13.77
N ASP A 194 4.50 1.20 -13.48
CA ASP A 194 3.71 0.29 -14.30
C ASP A 194 2.33 0.13 -13.64
N PHE A 195 1.25 0.36 -14.39
CA PHE A 195 -0.12 0.23 -13.93
C PHE A 195 -0.87 -0.86 -14.67
N GLN A 196 -1.70 -1.58 -13.95
CA GLN A 196 -2.80 -2.38 -14.49
C GLN A 196 -4.07 -1.56 -14.36
N ALA A 197 -4.75 -1.30 -15.48
CA ALA A 197 -6.02 -0.59 -15.51
C ALA A 197 -7.17 -1.53 -15.80
N ILE A 198 -8.19 -1.51 -14.95
CA ILE A 198 -9.49 -2.11 -15.21
C ILE A 198 -10.45 -0.97 -15.51
N ILE A 199 -11.04 -1.00 -16.69
CA ILE A 199 -11.93 0.03 -17.21
C ILE A 199 -13.30 -0.58 -17.40
N GLU A 200 -14.29 -0.07 -16.70
CA GLU A 200 -15.65 -0.59 -16.73
C GLU A 200 -16.66 0.54 -17.00
N ARG A 201 -17.73 0.21 -17.72
CA ARG A 201 -18.83 1.12 -17.89
C ARG A 201 -19.74 1.08 -16.67
N PHE A 202 -20.13 2.26 -16.18
CA PHE A 202 -21.09 2.35 -15.09
C PHE A 202 -22.47 1.93 -15.60
N PRO A 203 -23.14 0.95 -14.95
CA PRO A 203 -24.34 0.29 -15.52
C PRO A 203 -25.57 1.21 -15.63
N ILE A 204 -25.61 2.27 -14.86
CA ILE A 204 -26.73 3.24 -14.84
C ILE A 204 -26.12 4.65 -14.90
N PRO A 205 -26.52 5.51 -15.86
CA PRO A 205 -26.09 6.90 -15.87
C PRO A 205 -26.42 7.54 -14.50
N SER A 206 -25.41 7.95 -13.75
CA SER A 206 -25.63 8.60 -12.47
C SER A 206 -26.11 10.04 -12.69
N GLU A 207 -26.91 10.59 -11.77
CA GLU A 207 -27.27 12.01 -11.78
C GLU A 207 -26.05 12.95 -11.80
N GLY A 208 -24.86 12.42 -11.40
CA GLY A 208 -23.57 13.11 -11.49
C GLY A 208 -22.82 12.94 -12.82
N GLY A 209 -23.40 12.28 -13.85
CA GLY A 209 -22.81 12.13 -15.18
C GLY A 209 -21.64 11.12 -15.26
N ILE A 210 -21.49 10.22 -14.30
CA ILE A 210 -20.45 9.17 -14.32
C ILE A 210 -20.87 8.11 -15.32
N SER A 211 -19.99 7.80 -16.29
CA SER A 211 -20.19 6.77 -17.31
C SER A 211 -19.15 5.68 -17.27
N ILE A 212 -17.92 6.01 -16.89
CA ILE A 212 -16.77 5.10 -16.87
C ILE A 212 -16.13 5.09 -15.48
N VAL A 213 -15.78 3.92 -15.00
CA VAL A 213 -14.98 3.69 -13.80
C VAL A 213 -13.64 3.09 -14.22
N ILE A 214 -12.56 3.70 -13.78
CA ILE A 214 -11.19 3.29 -14.06
C ILE A 214 -10.53 2.98 -12.73
N THR A 215 -10.12 1.73 -12.55
CA THR A 215 -9.31 1.31 -11.39
C THR A 215 -7.88 1.09 -11.87
N LEU A 216 -6.91 1.74 -11.22
CA LEU A 216 -5.50 1.58 -11.53
C LEU A 216 -4.80 0.96 -10.32
N THR A 217 -4.20 -0.21 -10.52
CA THR A 217 -3.37 -0.91 -9.53
C THR A 217 -1.90 -0.74 -9.90
N ASP A 218 -1.08 -0.31 -8.95
CA ASP A 218 0.38 -0.22 -9.15
C ASP A 218 1.00 -1.62 -9.16
N ILE A 219 1.47 -2.05 -10.33
CA ILE A 219 2.14 -3.33 -10.55
C ILE A 219 3.66 -3.18 -10.76
N THR A 220 4.22 -2.01 -10.47
CA THR A 220 5.64 -1.70 -10.70
C THR A 220 6.56 -2.70 -10.03
N GLN A 221 6.31 -2.99 -8.76
CA GLN A 221 7.11 -3.95 -8.00
C GLN A 221 6.96 -5.37 -8.52
N GLN A 222 5.76 -5.78 -8.90
CA GLN A 222 5.48 -7.09 -9.48
C GLN A 222 6.20 -7.27 -10.82
N LYS A 223 6.12 -6.28 -11.71
CA LYS A 223 6.84 -6.29 -13.00
C LYS A 223 8.35 -6.26 -12.83
N ARG A 224 8.86 -5.51 -11.86
CA ARG A 224 10.28 -5.50 -11.53
C ARG A 224 10.78 -6.88 -11.10
N ILE A 225 10.01 -7.58 -10.26
CA ILE A 225 10.32 -8.95 -9.82
C ILE A 225 10.27 -9.91 -11.03
N GLN A 226 9.27 -9.80 -11.89
CA GLN A 226 9.16 -10.64 -13.10
C GLN A 226 10.33 -10.41 -14.06
N ARG A 227 10.69 -9.15 -14.33
CA ARG A 227 11.87 -8.80 -15.18
C ARG A 227 13.15 -9.38 -14.56
N MET A 228 13.37 -9.18 -13.26
CA MET A 228 14.53 -9.75 -12.57
C MET A 228 14.60 -11.28 -12.68
N ARG A 229 13.45 -11.98 -12.62
CA ARG A 229 13.40 -13.44 -12.82
C ARG A 229 13.70 -13.84 -14.25
N ALA A 230 13.14 -13.15 -15.22
CA ALA A 230 13.40 -13.40 -16.64
C ALA A 230 14.89 -13.17 -16.99
N ASP A 231 15.46 -12.06 -16.53
CA ASP A 231 16.89 -11.73 -16.72
C ASP A 231 17.80 -12.77 -16.04
N PHE A 232 17.39 -13.25 -14.86
CA PHE A 232 18.12 -14.31 -14.15
C PHE A 232 18.21 -15.62 -14.96
N VAL A 233 17.05 -16.07 -15.50
CA VAL A 233 17.01 -17.30 -16.33
C VAL A 233 17.80 -17.12 -17.64
N ALA A 234 17.66 -15.96 -18.29
CA ALA A 234 18.39 -15.66 -19.51
C ALA A 234 19.91 -15.65 -19.28
N ASN A 235 20.37 -14.95 -18.26
CA ASN A 235 21.78 -14.85 -17.90
C ASN A 235 22.35 -16.21 -17.46
N ALA A 236 21.62 -16.99 -16.65
CA ALA A 236 22.01 -18.34 -16.27
C ALA A 236 22.21 -19.25 -17.50
N SER A 237 21.28 -19.18 -18.45
CA SER A 237 21.35 -19.93 -19.71
C SER A 237 22.57 -19.53 -20.54
N HIS A 238 22.90 -18.26 -20.61
CA HIS A 238 24.09 -17.76 -21.32
C HIS A 238 25.38 -18.19 -20.64
N GLU A 239 25.47 -18.07 -19.31
CA GLU A 239 26.66 -18.45 -18.54
C GLU A 239 26.91 -19.97 -18.51
N ILE A 240 25.88 -20.80 -18.74
CA ILE A 240 26.01 -22.25 -18.91
C ILE A 240 26.39 -22.59 -20.36
N ARG A 241 25.80 -21.94 -21.36
CA ARG A 241 25.98 -22.27 -22.78
C ARG A 241 27.44 -22.05 -23.24
N THR A 242 28.06 -20.96 -22.80
CA THR A 242 29.43 -20.61 -23.22
C THR A 242 30.48 -21.67 -22.86
N PRO A 243 30.63 -22.10 -21.57
CA PRO A 243 31.59 -23.16 -21.23
C PRO A 243 31.20 -24.50 -21.85
N LEU A 244 29.90 -24.81 -22.00
CA LEU A 244 29.46 -26.05 -22.64
C LEU A 244 29.87 -26.10 -24.11
N ALA A 245 29.69 -25.01 -24.86
CA ALA A 245 30.14 -24.92 -26.24
C ALA A 245 31.68 -25.08 -26.35
N SER A 246 32.43 -24.48 -25.43
CA SER A 246 33.91 -24.68 -25.33
C SER A 246 34.30 -26.13 -25.09
N LEU A 247 33.61 -26.81 -24.14
CA LEU A 247 33.86 -28.24 -23.86
C LEU A 247 33.62 -29.10 -25.11
N ILE A 248 32.49 -28.87 -25.82
CA ILE A 248 32.16 -29.60 -27.03
C ILE A 248 33.25 -29.37 -28.09
N GLY A 249 33.70 -28.13 -28.31
CA GLY A 249 34.75 -27.79 -29.29
C GLY A 249 36.10 -28.45 -28.96
N PHE A 250 36.50 -28.50 -27.68
CA PHE A 250 37.73 -29.20 -27.26
C PHE A 250 37.60 -30.72 -27.45
N ILE A 251 36.46 -31.33 -27.17
CA ILE A 251 36.20 -32.74 -27.42
C ILE A 251 36.29 -33.04 -28.92
N GLU A 252 35.72 -32.23 -29.78
CA GLU A 252 35.81 -32.39 -31.24
C GLU A 252 37.24 -32.26 -31.72
N THR A 253 37.99 -31.29 -31.20
CA THR A 253 39.41 -31.09 -31.54
C THR A 253 40.27 -32.29 -31.13
N LEU A 254 40.04 -32.82 -29.92
CA LEU A 254 40.73 -34.03 -29.42
C LEU A 254 40.36 -35.30 -30.18
N ARG A 255 39.12 -35.37 -30.76
CA ARG A 255 38.70 -36.53 -31.58
C ARG A 255 39.18 -36.42 -33.04
N GLY A 256 39.58 -35.23 -33.49
CA GLY A 256 40.00 -34.94 -34.84
C GLY A 256 41.44 -34.43 -34.96
N PRO A 257 41.69 -33.13 -35.16
CA PRO A 257 43.03 -32.58 -35.48
C PRO A 257 44.09 -32.81 -34.43
N ALA A 258 43.73 -32.85 -33.13
CA ALA A 258 44.69 -33.06 -32.02
C ALA A 258 44.70 -34.48 -31.45
N LYS A 259 44.19 -35.48 -32.19
CA LYS A 259 44.04 -36.85 -31.70
C LYS A 259 45.39 -37.48 -31.32
N ASP A 260 46.42 -37.22 -32.10
CA ASP A 260 47.74 -37.84 -31.95
C ASP A 260 48.78 -36.85 -31.35
N ASP A 261 48.36 -35.70 -30.84
CA ASP A 261 49.18 -34.70 -30.16
C ASP A 261 49.05 -34.81 -28.64
N PRO A 262 50.07 -35.42 -27.92
CA PRO A 262 50.00 -35.59 -26.48
C PRO A 262 50.05 -34.28 -25.71
N MET A 263 50.72 -33.24 -26.20
CA MET A 263 50.79 -31.94 -25.52
C MET A 263 49.48 -31.16 -25.60
N ALA A 264 48.92 -31.10 -26.80
CA ALA A 264 47.60 -30.47 -27.02
C ALA A 264 46.51 -31.20 -26.21
N ARG A 265 46.59 -32.54 -26.10
CA ARG A 265 45.65 -33.33 -25.29
C ARG A 265 45.69 -32.94 -23.83
N GLU A 266 46.89 -32.86 -23.23
CA GLU A 266 47.01 -32.49 -21.80
C GLU A 266 46.52 -31.06 -21.54
N GLU A 267 46.86 -30.12 -22.39
CA GLU A 267 46.41 -28.72 -22.30
C GLU A 267 44.88 -28.62 -22.41
N PHE A 268 44.28 -29.27 -23.41
CA PHE A 268 42.82 -29.22 -23.61
C PHE A 268 42.06 -29.92 -22.47
N LEU A 269 42.57 -31.07 -21.96
CA LEU A 269 41.98 -31.74 -20.82
C LEU A 269 42.01 -30.86 -19.57
N LYS A 270 43.09 -30.11 -19.34
CA LYS A 270 43.17 -29.14 -18.24
C LYS A 270 42.13 -28.02 -18.40
N VAL A 271 42.01 -27.41 -19.59
CA VAL A 271 41.03 -26.37 -19.85
C VAL A 271 39.60 -26.90 -19.69
N MET A 272 39.38 -28.15 -20.14
CA MET A 272 38.05 -28.78 -19.99
C MET A 272 37.72 -29.04 -18.50
N ALA A 273 38.69 -29.48 -17.69
CA ALA A 273 38.48 -29.63 -16.26
C ALA A 273 38.15 -28.32 -15.59
N ASP A 274 38.88 -27.22 -15.90
CA ASP A 274 38.61 -25.87 -15.37
C ASP A 274 37.19 -25.37 -15.77
N GLN A 275 36.74 -25.64 -17.02
CA GLN A 275 35.39 -25.26 -17.45
C GLN A 275 34.31 -26.10 -16.75
N ALA A 276 34.54 -27.41 -16.55
CA ALA A 276 33.58 -28.27 -15.83
C ALA A 276 33.45 -27.85 -14.36
N GLU A 277 34.56 -27.52 -13.68
CA GLU A 277 34.54 -27.02 -12.31
C GLU A 277 33.80 -25.67 -12.21
N ARG A 278 34.05 -24.77 -13.16
CA ARG A 278 33.32 -23.49 -13.25
C ARG A 278 31.80 -23.69 -13.41
N MET A 279 31.40 -24.64 -14.28
CA MET A 279 29.98 -24.99 -14.44
C MET A 279 29.37 -25.57 -13.18
N SER A 280 30.09 -26.50 -12.51
CA SER A 280 29.63 -27.09 -11.26
C SER A 280 29.41 -26.03 -10.18
N LYS A 281 30.33 -25.07 -10.06
CA LYS A 281 30.20 -23.94 -9.14
C LYS A 281 29.00 -23.06 -9.52
N LEU A 282 28.80 -22.75 -10.79
CA LEU A 282 27.66 -21.94 -11.24
C LEU A 282 26.34 -22.60 -10.88
N VAL A 283 26.18 -23.91 -11.12
CA VAL A 283 24.97 -24.67 -10.78
C VAL A 283 24.74 -24.67 -9.27
N SER A 284 25.81 -24.90 -8.48
CA SER A 284 25.74 -24.83 -7.01
C SER A 284 25.30 -23.45 -6.51
N ASP A 285 25.86 -22.37 -7.06
CA ASP A 285 25.52 -21.00 -6.72
C ASP A 285 24.03 -20.70 -7.05
N LEU A 286 23.53 -21.18 -8.22
CA LEU A 286 22.13 -21.03 -8.64
C LEU A 286 21.17 -21.78 -7.71
N LEU A 287 21.48 -23.02 -7.35
CA LEU A 287 20.65 -23.82 -6.43
C LEU A 287 20.63 -23.22 -5.03
N SER A 288 21.78 -22.74 -4.53
CA SER A 288 21.88 -22.06 -3.26
C SER A 288 21.04 -20.78 -3.23
N LEU A 289 21.14 -19.93 -4.26
CA LEU A 289 20.35 -18.71 -4.37
C LEU A 289 18.85 -19.02 -4.39
N SER A 290 18.43 -20.02 -5.17
CA SER A 290 17.03 -20.47 -5.24
C SER A 290 16.51 -20.95 -3.88
N LYS A 291 17.31 -21.73 -3.13
CA LYS A 291 16.96 -22.21 -1.78
C LYS A 291 16.78 -21.04 -0.79
N ILE A 292 17.67 -20.06 -0.83
CA ILE A 292 17.63 -18.88 0.04
C ILE A 292 16.38 -18.03 -0.28
N GLU A 293 16.06 -17.84 -1.57
CA GLU A 293 14.89 -17.09 -2.00
C GLU A 293 13.56 -17.76 -1.62
N MET A 294 13.46 -19.08 -1.73
CA MET A 294 12.26 -19.80 -1.28
C MET A 294 12.03 -19.66 0.24
N ASN A 295 13.12 -19.56 1.01
CA ASN A 295 13.08 -19.43 2.46
C ASN A 295 13.19 -17.99 2.97
N ALA A 296 13.07 -16.97 2.10
CA ALA A 296 13.31 -15.57 2.43
C ALA A 296 12.43 -15.04 3.59
N HIS A 297 11.24 -15.62 3.79
CA HIS A 297 10.30 -15.21 4.84
C HIS A 297 10.56 -15.87 6.21
N ALA A 298 11.43 -16.88 6.28
CA ALA A 298 11.76 -17.59 7.51
C ALA A 298 13.14 -17.17 8.02
N SER A 299 13.17 -16.20 8.94
CA SER A 299 14.45 -15.78 9.57
C SER A 299 15.04 -16.91 10.42
N PRO A 300 16.33 -17.25 10.26
CA PRO A 300 16.97 -18.26 11.07
C PRO A 300 17.10 -17.80 12.51
N THR A 301 16.95 -18.75 13.45
CA THR A 301 16.92 -18.46 14.89
C THR A 301 18.03 -19.19 15.66
N SER A 302 18.89 -19.94 14.98
CA SER A 302 19.94 -20.73 15.63
C SER A 302 21.09 -19.84 16.12
N ARG A 303 21.84 -20.38 17.06
CA ARG A 303 23.05 -19.75 17.62
C ARG A 303 24.27 -20.17 16.81
N VAL A 304 24.99 -19.21 16.23
CA VAL A 304 26.14 -19.47 15.34
C VAL A 304 27.40 -18.86 15.91
N ASP A 305 28.46 -19.69 16.00
CA ASP A 305 29.80 -19.26 16.33
C ASP A 305 30.54 -18.83 15.05
N LEU A 306 30.58 -17.51 14.81
CA LEU A 306 31.23 -16.95 13.64
C LEU A 306 32.77 -17.16 13.64
N LEU A 307 33.40 -17.19 14.80
CA LEU A 307 34.85 -17.42 14.88
C LEU A 307 35.23 -18.82 14.39
N ARG A 308 34.44 -19.82 14.75
CA ARG A 308 34.60 -21.19 14.27
C ARG A 308 34.51 -21.25 12.74
N ILE A 309 33.50 -20.60 12.16
CA ILE A 309 33.30 -20.54 10.70
C ILE A 309 34.52 -19.86 10.02
N ILE A 310 34.93 -18.67 10.50
CA ILE A 310 36.07 -17.94 9.93
C ILE A 310 37.37 -18.78 9.94
N ARG A 311 37.63 -19.48 11.04
CA ARG A 311 38.82 -20.34 11.15
C ARG A 311 38.76 -21.55 10.21
N ALA A 312 37.58 -22.17 10.07
CA ALA A 312 37.38 -23.30 9.15
C ALA A 312 37.54 -22.87 7.68
N GLU A 313 36.91 -21.74 7.29
CA GLU A 313 37.01 -21.24 5.92
C GLU A 313 38.43 -20.74 5.59
N LYS A 314 39.16 -20.14 6.55
CA LYS A 314 40.58 -19.82 6.35
C LYS A 314 41.39 -21.08 5.99
N ALA A 315 41.21 -22.19 6.73
CA ALA A 315 41.92 -23.45 6.46
C ALA A 315 41.57 -23.99 5.06
N HIS A 316 40.32 -23.88 4.64
CA HIS A 316 39.90 -24.28 3.29
C HIS A 316 40.65 -23.52 2.18
N PHE A 317 41.00 -22.25 2.37
CA PHE A 317 41.67 -21.42 1.37
C PHE A 317 43.24 -21.47 1.46
N GLU A 318 43.85 -22.21 2.38
CA GLU A 318 45.30 -22.23 2.55
C GLU A 318 46.08 -22.65 1.28
N TRP A 319 45.55 -23.62 0.54
CA TRP A 319 46.15 -24.03 -0.73
C TRP A 319 46.09 -22.92 -1.79
N ALA A 320 44.94 -22.27 -1.97
CA ALA A 320 44.76 -21.17 -2.92
C ALA A 320 45.67 -19.97 -2.58
N CYS A 321 45.83 -19.70 -1.28
CA CYS A 321 46.75 -18.66 -0.79
C CYS A 321 48.18 -18.95 -1.16
N LYS A 322 48.65 -20.20 -0.97
CA LYS A 322 50.00 -20.62 -1.34
C LYS A 322 50.26 -20.49 -2.84
N GLN A 323 49.29 -20.85 -3.69
CA GLN A 323 49.43 -20.76 -5.15
C GLN A 323 49.58 -19.31 -5.62
N LYS A 324 49.04 -18.33 -4.91
CA LYS A 324 49.07 -16.91 -5.27
C LYS A 324 50.09 -16.11 -4.44
N ASN A 325 50.78 -16.75 -3.52
CA ASN A 325 51.65 -16.11 -2.53
C ASN A 325 50.95 -15.02 -1.71
N VAL A 326 49.73 -15.31 -1.23
CA VAL A 326 48.91 -14.41 -0.41
C VAL A 326 48.85 -14.94 1.01
N THR A 327 48.90 -14.04 2.00
CA THR A 327 48.79 -14.40 3.42
C THR A 327 47.48 -13.96 3.99
N ILE A 328 46.76 -14.84 4.73
CA ILE A 328 45.57 -14.46 5.48
C ILE A 328 45.94 -14.11 6.91
N ARG A 329 45.75 -12.83 7.28
CA ARG A 329 45.96 -12.33 8.66
C ARG A 329 44.59 -12.25 9.38
N LEU A 330 44.54 -12.89 10.58
CA LEU A 330 43.34 -12.83 11.45
C LEU A 330 43.51 -11.75 12.51
N LYS A 331 42.51 -10.86 12.63
CA LYS A 331 42.33 -9.87 13.70
C LYS A 331 40.97 -10.14 14.39
N LEU A 332 40.92 -11.21 15.18
CA LEU A 332 39.68 -11.70 15.79
C LEU A 332 39.62 -11.30 17.27
N ASN A 333 38.46 -10.90 17.73
CA ASN A 333 38.21 -10.76 19.16
C ASN A 333 37.72 -12.09 19.70
N ASP A 334 38.51 -12.72 20.59
CA ASP A 334 38.22 -14.06 21.14
C ASP A 334 36.89 -14.11 21.96
N ASN A 335 36.45 -12.99 22.50
CA ASN A 335 35.20 -12.88 23.24
C ASN A 335 34.01 -12.40 22.35
N LEU A 336 33.99 -12.79 21.08
CA LEU A 336 32.89 -12.43 20.19
C LEU A 336 31.61 -13.20 20.59
N PRO A 337 30.45 -12.52 20.82
CA PRO A 337 29.21 -13.21 21.07
C PRO A 337 28.77 -14.01 19.83
N SER A 338 27.86 -14.97 20.03
CA SER A 338 27.30 -15.73 18.91
C SER A 338 26.37 -14.85 18.08
N ALA A 339 26.36 -15.05 16.77
CA ALA A 339 25.41 -14.46 15.86
C ALA A 339 24.10 -15.27 15.87
N ARG A 340 22.99 -14.60 15.55
CA ARG A 340 21.74 -15.27 15.22
C ARG A 340 21.76 -15.64 13.73
N GLY A 341 21.58 -16.93 13.37
CA GLY A 341 21.68 -17.29 11.98
C GLY A 341 21.57 -18.77 11.69
N ASP A 342 21.89 -19.12 10.44
CA ASP A 342 22.09 -20.46 9.92
C ASP A 342 23.58 -20.67 9.66
N ASP A 343 24.13 -21.78 10.16
CA ASP A 343 25.55 -22.05 10.13
C ASP A 343 26.09 -22.22 8.69
N GLU A 344 25.35 -22.91 7.83
CA GLU A 344 25.75 -23.16 6.43
C GLU A 344 25.69 -21.86 5.61
N GLU A 345 24.65 -21.07 5.79
CA GLU A 345 24.46 -19.80 5.07
C GLU A 345 25.51 -18.77 5.49
N LEU A 346 25.81 -18.64 6.80
CA LEU A 346 26.87 -17.74 7.25
C LEU A 346 28.28 -18.25 6.83
N ALA A 347 28.53 -19.56 6.79
CA ALA A 347 29.76 -20.12 6.22
C ALA A 347 29.87 -19.77 4.72
N GLN A 348 28.76 -19.79 3.97
CA GLN A 348 28.73 -19.37 2.57
C GLN A 348 29.06 -17.88 2.38
N VAL A 349 28.55 -16.99 3.28
CA VAL A 349 28.93 -15.58 3.29
C VAL A 349 30.45 -15.42 3.47
N VAL A 350 31.01 -16.05 4.50
CA VAL A 350 32.45 -15.98 4.81
C VAL A 350 33.25 -16.50 3.62
N ARG A 351 32.89 -17.66 3.07
CA ARG A 351 33.54 -18.30 1.91
C ARG A 351 33.52 -17.38 0.67
N ASN A 352 32.40 -16.76 0.36
CA ASN A 352 32.28 -15.86 -0.80
C ASN A 352 33.14 -14.61 -0.64
N LEU A 353 33.20 -14.02 0.55
CA LEU A 353 34.02 -12.83 0.80
C LEU A 353 35.51 -13.15 0.79
N ILE A 354 35.95 -14.22 1.47
CA ILE A 354 37.35 -14.65 1.46
C ILE A 354 37.79 -15.03 0.05
N GLY A 355 36.97 -15.82 -0.65
CA GLY A 355 37.25 -16.21 -2.03
C GLY A 355 37.41 -15.03 -2.97
N ASN A 356 36.56 -14.02 -2.86
CA ASN A 356 36.68 -12.77 -3.62
C ASN A 356 37.98 -12.02 -3.26
N ALA A 357 38.28 -11.85 -2.00
CA ALA A 357 39.51 -11.17 -1.54
C ALA A 357 40.77 -11.84 -2.09
N ILE A 358 40.91 -13.17 -1.97
CA ILE A 358 42.04 -13.92 -2.53
C ILE A 358 42.10 -13.80 -4.05
N LYS A 359 40.97 -13.85 -4.69
CA LYS A 359 40.84 -13.77 -6.15
C LYS A 359 41.33 -12.43 -6.70
N TYR A 360 40.93 -11.31 -6.07
CA TYR A 360 41.18 -9.97 -6.58
C TYR A 360 42.38 -9.25 -5.96
N THR A 361 42.90 -9.71 -4.80
CA THR A 361 44.13 -9.16 -4.22
C THR A 361 45.31 -9.33 -5.16
N ASN A 362 46.33 -8.48 -5.04
CA ASN A 362 47.57 -8.64 -5.75
C ASN A 362 48.42 -9.82 -5.18
N PRO A 363 49.27 -10.48 -5.99
CA PRO A 363 50.25 -11.41 -5.46
C PRO A 363 51.15 -10.73 -4.42
N ASP A 364 51.76 -11.54 -3.52
CA ASP A 364 52.68 -11.08 -2.48
C ASP A 364 52.07 -10.07 -1.47
N THR A 365 50.75 -10.12 -1.30
CA THR A 365 50.00 -9.23 -0.37
C THR A 365 49.31 -10.05 0.72
N GLU A 366 48.65 -9.33 1.64
CA GLU A 366 47.85 -9.96 2.69
C GLU A 366 46.34 -9.68 2.50
N VAL A 367 45.51 -10.64 2.90
CA VAL A 367 44.08 -10.48 3.11
C VAL A 367 43.83 -10.43 4.61
N ILE A 368 43.17 -9.37 5.10
CA ILE A 368 42.93 -9.17 6.51
C ILE A 368 41.49 -9.51 6.85
N LEU A 369 41.31 -10.50 7.75
CA LEU A 369 39.99 -10.86 8.28
C LEU A 369 39.85 -10.29 9.68
N THR A 370 38.86 -9.43 9.88
CA THR A 370 38.59 -8.82 11.19
C THR A 370 37.21 -9.23 11.68
N ALA A 371 37.08 -9.66 12.94
CA ALA A 371 35.78 -9.89 13.57
C ALA A 371 35.74 -9.24 14.95
N LYS A 372 34.78 -8.37 15.17
CA LYS A 372 34.64 -7.59 16.41
C LYS A 372 33.19 -7.28 16.73
N LEU A 373 32.90 -7.10 18.00
CA LEU A 373 31.66 -6.46 18.44
C LEU A 373 31.77 -4.95 18.25
N THR A 374 30.76 -4.30 17.66
CA THR A 374 30.77 -2.87 17.41
C THR A 374 29.44 -2.22 17.79
N SER A 375 29.51 -1.00 18.33
CA SER A 375 28.38 -0.11 18.53
C SER A 375 28.27 0.96 17.40
N GLN A 376 29.26 1.01 16.52
CA GLN A 376 29.20 1.86 15.32
C GLN A 376 28.43 1.08 14.24
N LEU A 377 27.13 1.33 14.18
CA LEU A 377 26.22 0.66 13.27
C LEU A 377 26.02 1.49 12.00
N PRO A 378 25.78 0.86 10.85
CA PRO A 378 25.35 1.57 9.64
C PRO A 378 24.03 2.34 9.87
N ASP A 379 23.85 3.48 9.21
CA ASP A 379 22.58 4.22 9.22
C ASP A 379 21.55 3.54 8.31
N ASP A 380 20.97 2.46 8.85
CA ASP A 380 19.95 1.65 8.17
C ASP A 380 18.79 1.36 9.13
N PRO A 381 17.54 1.37 8.66
CA PRO A 381 16.37 1.04 9.46
C PRO A 381 16.46 -0.29 10.22
N LEU A 382 17.16 -1.30 9.67
CA LEU A 382 17.37 -2.61 10.29
C LEU A 382 18.12 -2.53 11.62
N PHE A 383 19.00 -1.53 11.79
CA PHE A 383 19.86 -1.38 12.97
C PHE A 383 19.40 -0.31 13.97
N ARG A 384 18.32 0.43 13.68
CA ARG A 384 17.83 1.53 14.56
C ARG A 384 17.52 1.11 16.00
N ASN A 385 17.09 -0.15 16.18
CA ASN A 385 16.72 -0.68 17.50
C ASN A 385 17.84 -1.55 18.14
N LEU A 386 19.00 -1.65 17.51
CA LEU A 386 20.12 -2.41 18.01
C LEU A 386 21.17 -1.46 18.63
N SER A 387 21.70 -1.82 19.80
CA SER A 387 22.80 -1.07 20.43
C SER A 387 24.18 -1.51 19.94
N ARG A 388 24.29 -2.74 19.43
CA ARG A 388 25.55 -3.36 18.98
C ARG A 388 25.29 -4.44 17.95
N ALA A 389 26.30 -4.72 17.12
CA ALA A 389 26.28 -5.81 16.15
C ALA A 389 27.66 -6.47 16.07
N ILE A 390 27.68 -7.70 15.55
CA ILE A 390 28.93 -8.38 15.16
C ILE A 390 29.31 -7.83 13.78
N CYS A 391 30.52 -7.25 13.69
CA CYS A 391 31.09 -6.81 12.43
C CYS A 391 32.19 -7.79 12.01
N PHE A 392 32.00 -8.46 10.87
CA PHE A 392 32.99 -9.25 10.17
C PHE A 392 33.42 -8.53 8.91
N SER A 393 34.72 -8.26 8.75
CA SER A 393 35.28 -7.54 7.60
C SER A 393 36.37 -8.34 6.93
N VAL A 394 36.38 -8.32 5.61
CA VAL A 394 37.42 -8.90 4.74
C VAL A 394 38.00 -7.78 3.91
N GLN A 395 39.28 -7.51 4.10
CA GLN A 395 40.04 -6.47 3.39
C GLN A 395 41.06 -7.09 2.48
N ASP A 396 41.08 -6.67 1.21
CA ASP A 396 42.08 -7.05 0.20
C ASP A 396 42.93 -5.85 -0.20
N HIS A 397 44.05 -6.14 -0.89
CA HIS A 397 44.96 -5.16 -1.47
C HIS A 397 45.02 -5.30 -3.01
N GLY A 398 43.82 -5.38 -3.62
CA GLY A 398 43.66 -5.46 -5.06
C GLY A 398 43.64 -4.10 -5.75
N GLU A 399 43.13 -4.08 -6.96
CA GLU A 399 42.99 -2.85 -7.77
C GLU A 399 41.93 -1.87 -7.25
N GLY A 400 41.12 -2.28 -6.27
CA GLY A 400 39.99 -1.50 -5.81
C GLY A 400 38.85 -1.43 -6.82
N ILE A 401 37.75 -0.75 -6.45
CA ILE A 401 36.50 -0.68 -7.19
C ILE A 401 36.07 0.78 -7.29
N SER A 402 35.73 1.22 -8.49
CA SER A 402 35.18 2.59 -8.70
C SER A 402 33.81 2.73 -8.06
N LYS A 403 33.51 3.90 -7.52
CA LYS A 403 32.27 4.21 -6.78
C LYS A 403 31.00 3.94 -7.59
N GLU A 404 31.03 4.09 -8.90
CA GLU A 404 29.92 3.81 -9.82
C GLU A 404 29.50 2.35 -9.87
N HIS A 405 30.45 1.41 -9.63
CA HIS A 405 30.19 -0.02 -9.64
C HIS A 405 29.68 -0.56 -8.29
N ILE A 406 30.02 0.12 -7.17
CA ILE A 406 29.71 -0.37 -5.82
C ILE A 406 28.22 -0.71 -5.63
N PRO A 407 27.24 0.14 -6.01
CA PRO A 407 25.82 -0.17 -5.83
C PRO A 407 25.35 -1.40 -6.60
N ARG A 408 26.04 -1.72 -7.69
CA ARG A 408 25.70 -2.81 -8.61
C ARG A 408 26.37 -4.13 -8.30
N LEU A 409 27.39 -4.17 -7.45
CA LEU A 409 28.18 -5.39 -7.13
C LEU A 409 27.33 -6.53 -6.57
N THR A 410 26.20 -6.22 -5.96
CA THR A 410 25.26 -7.20 -5.41
C THR A 410 24.15 -7.61 -6.39
N GLU A 411 24.14 -7.05 -7.61
CA GLU A 411 23.24 -7.50 -8.68
C GLU A 411 23.69 -8.89 -9.17
N ARG A 412 22.73 -9.74 -9.58
CA ARG A 412 23.02 -11.08 -10.08
C ARG A 412 23.76 -11.00 -11.41
N PHE A 413 24.83 -11.80 -11.55
CA PHE A 413 25.70 -11.86 -12.75
C PHE A 413 26.48 -10.58 -13.03
N TYR A 414 26.37 -9.55 -12.17
CA TYR A 414 27.11 -8.32 -12.36
C TYR A 414 28.61 -8.51 -12.14
N ARG A 415 29.41 -7.96 -13.04
CA ARG A 415 30.88 -7.96 -12.98
C ARG A 415 31.40 -6.63 -13.48
N VAL A 416 32.44 -6.11 -12.82
CA VAL A 416 33.20 -4.98 -13.35
C VAL A 416 33.96 -5.48 -14.59
N ASP A 417 33.66 -4.95 -15.76
CA ASP A 417 34.19 -5.44 -17.05
C ASP A 417 35.60 -4.89 -17.30
N THR A 418 36.58 -5.44 -16.60
CA THR A 418 38.00 -5.20 -16.85
C THR A 418 38.61 -6.40 -17.55
N ALA A 419 39.67 -6.15 -18.35
CA ALA A 419 40.40 -7.23 -19.04
C ALA A 419 40.93 -8.32 -18.07
N ARG A 420 41.21 -7.93 -16.81
CA ARG A 420 41.68 -8.83 -15.76
C ARG A 420 40.55 -9.65 -15.16
N THR A 421 39.37 -9.05 -14.89
CA THR A 421 38.22 -9.76 -14.36
C THR A 421 37.71 -10.84 -15.29
N ARG A 422 37.84 -10.63 -16.62
CA ARG A 422 37.53 -11.67 -17.62
C ARG A 422 38.45 -12.89 -17.52
N LYS A 423 39.75 -12.70 -17.31
CA LYS A 423 40.73 -13.80 -17.16
C LYS A 423 40.60 -14.55 -15.83
N VAL A 424 40.28 -13.84 -14.75
CA VAL A 424 40.22 -14.40 -13.40
C VAL A 424 38.95 -15.25 -13.14
N GLY A 425 37.97 -15.19 -14.03
CA GLY A 425 36.73 -15.98 -13.95
C GLY A 425 35.82 -15.56 -12.78
N GLY A 426 34.64 -16.12 -12.72
CA GLY A 426 33.66 -15.90 -11.63
C GLY A 426 32.24 -15.88 -12.16
N THR A 427 31.28 -16.33 -11.36
CA THR A 427 29.87 -16.47 -11.72
C THR A 427 29.09 -15.14 -11.64
N GLY A 428 29.61 -14.14 -10.92
CA GLY A 428 28.86 -12.92 -10.61
C GLY A 428 27.66 -13.12 -9.66
N LEU A 429 27.58 -14.31 -9.02
CA LEU A 429 26.50 -14.65 -8.09
C LEU A 429 26.94 -14.55 -6.62
N GLY A 430 28.23 -14.64 -6.30
CA GLY A 430 28.70 -14.71 -4.92
C GLY A 430 28.27 -13.56 -4.02
N LEU A 431 28.36 -12.29 -4.49
CA LEU A 431 27.92 -11.12 -3.71
C LEU A 431 26.38 -10.98 -3.67
N ALA A 432 25.69 -11.43 -4.70
CA ALA A 432 24.24 -11.54 -4.68
C ALA A 432 23.77 -12.54 -3.60
N ILE A 433 24.42 -13.72 -3.52
CA ILE A 433 24.17 -14.71 -2.46
C ILE A 433 24.42 -14.08 -1.08
N VAL A 434 25.56 -13.39 -0.88
CA VAL A 434 25.87 -12.68 0.37
C VAL A 434 24.74 -11.75 0.75
N LYS A 435 24.26 -10.91 -0.17
CA LYS A 435 23.16 -9.98 0.08
C LYS A 435 21.87 -10.68 0.48
N HIS A 436 21.47 -11.76 -0.22
CA HIS A 436 20.24 -12.49 0.09
C HIS A 436 20.32 -13.21 1.44
N VAL A 437 21.48 -13.82 1.77
CA VAL A 437 21.72 -14.41 3.09
C VAL A 437 21.60 -13.34 4.18
N LEU A 438 22.30 -12.21 4.02
CA LEU A 438 22.29 -11.14 5.02
C LEU A 438 20.88 -10.57 5.22
N ASN A 439 20.12 -10.33 4.17
CA ASN A 439 18.73 -9.87 4.29
C ASN A 439 17.89 -10.85 5.12
N ARG A 440 18.03 -12.15 4.91
CA ARG A 440 17.33 -13.20 5.67
C ARG A 440 17.76 -13.23 7.15
N HIS A 441 19.02 -12.85 7.43
CA HIS A 441 19.61 -12.79 8.77
C HIS A 441 19.44 -11.43 9.46
N HIS A 442 18.67 -10.50 8.87
CA HIS A 442 18.56 -9.11 9.32
C HIS A 442 19.93 -8.44 9.48
N GLY A 443 20.87 -8.84 8.64
CA GLY A 443 22.21 -8.28 8.55
C GLY A 443 22.35 -7.36 7.34
N MET A 444 23.49 -6.68 7.27
CA MET A 444 23.83 -5.74 6.21
C MET A 444 25.29 -5.89 5.79
N MET A 445 25.61 -5.53 4.56
CA MET A 445 26.97 -5.41 4.06
C MET A 445 27.27 -3.98 3.62
N THR A 446 28.41 -3.45 4.03
CA THR A 446 28.99 -2.22 3.51
C THR A 446 30.27 -2.53 2.73
N ILE A 447 30.55 -1.72 1.71
CA ILE A 447 31.72 -1.85 0.85
C ILE A 447 32.46 -0.52 0.87
N ASP A 448 33.70 -0.56 1.31
CA ASP A 448 34.62 0.57 1.24
C ASP A 448 35.75 0.22 0.29
N SER A 449 35.93 0.99 -0.78
CA SER A 449 36.91 0.68 -1.82
C SER A 449 37.38 1.94 -2.53
N GLU A 450 38.67 1.98 -2.79
CA GLU A 450 39.32 3.02 -3.56
C GLU A 450 40.23 2.40 -4.63
N VAL A 451 40.12 2.91 -5.86
CA VAL A 451 40.93 2.42 -6.98
C VAL A 451 42.42 2.55 -6.66
N GLY A 452 43.17 1.47 -6.78
CA GLY A 452 44.60 1.37 -6.46
C GLY A 452 44.90 1.01 -5.00
N HIS A 453 43.95 1.00 -4.08
CA HIS A 453 44.17 0.75 -2.64
C HIS A 453 43.50 -0.52 -2.11
N GLY A 454 42.71 -1.21 -2.94
CA GLY A 454 42.00 -2.44 -2.56
C GLY A 454 40.56 -2.18 -2.09
N SER A 455 39.97 -3.19 -1.43
CA SER A 455 38.59 -3.15 -0.99
C SER A 455 38.37 -3.77 0.38
N ALA A 456 37.44 -3.24 1.15
CA ALA A 456 36.99 -3.79 2.42
C ALA A 456 35.49 -4.09 2.37
N PHE A 457 35.13 -5.36 2.52
CA PHE A 457 33.75 -5.81 2.61
C PHE A 457 33.42 -6.09 4.08
N SER A 458 32.50 -5.31 4.66
CA SER A 458 32.14 -5.42 6.08
C SER A 458 30.69 -5.88 6.21
N VAL A 459 30.47 -6.96 6.93
CA VAL A 459 29.18 -7.58 7.22
C VAL A 459 28.81 -7.31 8.67
N TYR A 460 27.58 -6.85 8.90
CA TYR A 460 27.02 -6.61 10.22
C TYR A 460 25.89 -7.60 10.48
N LEU A 461 25.98 -8.31 11.62
CA LEU A 461 25.00 -9.32 12.03
C LEU A 461 24.47 -8.99 13.43
N PRO A 462 23.17 -9.21 13.70
CA PRO A 462 22.62 -9.05 15.04
C PRO A 462 23.21 -10.11 15.99
N VAL A 463 23.41 -9.70 17.23
CA VAL A 463 23.86 -10.60 18.31
C VAL A 463 22.68 -11.51 18.70
N TYR A 464 22.95 -12.79 18.97
CA TYR A 464 21.92 -13.76 19.31
C TYR A 464 21.08 -13.34 20.54
N ASP A 465 21.73 -12.81 21.56
CA ASP A 465 21.11 -12.50 22.85
C ASP A 465 20.38 -11.12 22.87
N ASP A 466 20.59 -10.25 21.87
CA ASP A 466 19.99 -8.90 21.80
C ASP A 466 18.62 -8.88 21.12
N VAL A 467 18.17 -9.97 20.52
CA VAL A 467 16.87 -10.05 19.84
C VAL A 467 15.86 -10.76 20.72
N VAL A 468 15.09 -10.00 21.49
CA VAL A 468 13.92 -10.51 22.22
C VAL A 468 12.85 -10.94 21.20
N PRO A 469 12.33 -12.19 21.26
CA PRO A 469 11.28 -12.61 20.34
C PRO A 469 9.99 -11.84 20.64
N GLN A 470 9.51 -11.02 19.72
CA GLN A 470 8.25 -10.23 19.80
C GLN A 470 6.97 -11.09 19.88
N HIS A 471 7.05 -12.41 20.01
CA HIS A 471 5.90 -13.32 19.99
C HIS A 471 5.68 -14.16 21.26
N ALA A 472 6.39 -13.90 22.38
CA ALA A 472 6.16 -14.64 23.62
C ALA A 472 5.09 -14.07 24.55
N GLU A 473 4.66 -12.81 24.36
CA GLU A 473 3.71 -12.15 25.30
C GLU A 473 2.22 -12.33 25.00
N LYS A 474 1.82 -13.11 24.00
CA LYS A 474 0.39 -13.29 23.66
C LYS A 474 -0.20 -14.66 24.05
N LYS A 475 0.55 -15.53 24.72
CA LYS A 475 0.02 -16.87 25.12
C LYS A 475 -0.25 -17.05 26.61
N GLU A 476 0.22 -16.17 27.49
CA GLU A 476 0.00 -16.33 28.94
C GLU A 476 -1.21 -15.61 29.52
N THR A 477 -1.92 -14.77 28.76
CA THR A 477 -3.12 -14.05 29.26
C THR A 477 -4.45 -14.68 28.84
N LEU A 478 -4.46 -15.87 28.21
CA LEU A 478 -5.72 -16.53 27.79
C LEU A 478 -6.08 -17.76 28.65
N ASP A 479 -5.20 -18.23 29.53
CA ASP A 479 -5.46 -19.42 30.40
C ASP A 479 -5.86 -19.07 31.84
N GLU A 480 -5.99 -17.77 32.21
CA GLU A 480 -6.48 -17.34 33.53
C GLU A 480 -7.93 -16.86 33.54
N GLN A 481 -8.71 -17.02 32.44
CA GLN A 481 -10.13 -16.69 32.40
C GLN A 481 -10.99 -17.81 31.78
N ILE A 482 -10.84 -19.06 32.26
CA ILE A 482 -11.88 -20.09 32.11
C ILE A 482 -12.14 -20.71 33.50
#